data_a5286c5b8f0f45831927abeef8ca3251
#
_entry.id   a5286c5b8f0f45831927abeef8ca3251
#
_cell.length_a   1.000
_cell.length_b   1.000
_cell.length_c   1.000
_cell.angle_alpha   90.00
_cell.angle_beta   90.00
_cell.angle_gamma   90.00
#
_symmetry.space_group_name_H-M   'P 1'
#
loop_
_entity.id
_entity.type
_entity.pdbx_description
1 polymer ?
#
loop_
_entity_poly.entity_id
_entity_poly.type
_entity_poly.pdbx_seq_one_letter_code
_entity_poly.pdbx_strand_id
1 'polypeptide(L)'
;MSLGKQIRLSRLFNPKSGRIFVVAFDHGINRGVLPGIEDIGAKLATVVNAGVEAVTLNKGIASKLFPPHAGKVSLIMKASGFSPFHKSYDVLFADVEEAVRLGADAISVGVIIGDERQPEMLKGLGMISKEAQSMGMPLVAHIYPAGNLIPESERYSAEHISYCARVGAELGVDIVKTWYTGSPESFAK
;
A
#
# COMPACT_ATOMS: atom_id res chain seq x y z
N MET A 1 -17.02 -4.38 -11.77
CA MET A 1 -16.61 -3.74 -10.48
C MET A 1 -17.87 -3.60 -9.64
N SER A 2 -17.84 -4.03 -8.36
CA SER A 2 -18.98 -3.88 -7.45
C SER A 2 -19.22 -2.40 -7.07
N LEU A 3 -20.46 -2.05 -6.70
CA LEU A 3 -20.79 -0.69 -6.25
C LEU A 3 -19.93 -0.26 -5.04
N GLY A 4 -19.74 -1.17 -4.08
CA GLY A 4 -18.90 -0.89 -2.91
C GLY A 4 -17.46 -0.51 -3.26
N LYS A 5 -16.87 -1.20 -4.24
CA LYS A 5 -15.52 -0.87 -4.72
C LYS A 5 -15.50 0.49 -5.43
N GLN A 6 -16.51 0.80 -6.25
CA GLN A 6 -16.61 2.11 -6.92
C GLN A 6 -16.69 3.26 -5.92
N ILE A 7 -17.54 3.12 -4.90
CA ILE A 7 -17.71 4.14 -3.84
C ILE A 7 -16.38 4.35 -3.09
N ARG A 8 -15.68 3.28 -2.71
CA ARG A 8 -14.39 3.39 -2.00
C ARG A 8 -13.31 4.03 -2.88
N LEU A 9 -13.19 3.61 -4.14
CA LEU A 9 -12.24 4.23 -5.09
C LEU A 9 -12.53 5.72 -5.29
N SER A 10 -13.81 6.13 -5.39
CA SER A 10 -14.14 7.55 -5.55
C SER A 10 -13.73 8.42 -4.36
N ARG A 11 -13.56 7.84 -3.16
CA ARG A 11 -13.06 8.55 -1.98
C ARG A 11 -11.53 8.66 -1.97
N LEU A 12 -10.83 7.71 -2.62
CA LEU A 12 -9.37 7.69 -2.68
C LEU A 12 -8.82 8.72 -3.68
N PHE A 13 -9.54 9.02 -4.75
CA PHE A 13 -9.08 9.92 -5.80
C PHE A 13 -9.70 11.31 -5.69
N ASN A 14 -8.86 12.33 -5.87
CA ASN A 14 -9.33 13.70 -5.97
C ASN A 14 -10.24 13.86 -7.20
N PRO A 15 -11.51 14.27 -7.03
CA PRO A 15 -12.48 14.27 -8.14
C PRO A 15 -12.16 15.32 -9.22
N LYS A 16 -11.36 16.34 -8.91
CA LYS A 16 -10.98 17.39 -9.87
C LYS A 16 -9.75 16.99 -10.69
N SER A 17 -8.74 16.40 -10.05
CA SER A 17 -7.48 16.05 -10.70
C SER A 17 -7.43 14.61 -11.22
N GLY A 18 -8.31 13.74 -10.72
CA GLY A 18 -8.23 12.28 -10.95
C GLY A 18 -7.00 11.64 -10.33
N ARG A 19 -6.29 12.33 -9.44
CA ARG A 19 -5.05 11.87 -8.81
C ARG A 19 -5.27 11.55 -7.34
N ILE A 20 -4.33 10.83 -6.75
CA ILE A 20 -4.28 10.54 -5.32
C ILE A 20 -2.92 10.95 -4.75
N PHE A 21 -2.92 11.65 -3.62
CA PHE A 21 -1.73 11.88 -2.82
C PHE A 21 -1.88 11.13 -1.49
N VAL A 22 -1.03 10.13 -1.28
CA VAL A 22 -1.06 9.25 -0.11
C VAL A 22 0.15 9.50 0.77
N VAL A 23 -0.06 9.69 2.07
CA VAL A 23 1.04 9.71 3.05
C VAL A 23 1.01 8.42 3.86
N ALA A 24 2.16 7.72 3.89
CA ALA A 24 2.31 6.44 4.56
C ALA A 24 2.90 6.61 5.95
N PHE A 25 2.25 6.01 6.96
CA PHE A 25 2.69 5.93 8.35
C PHE A 25 2.88 4.47 8.83
N ASP A 26 3.03 3.54 7.89
CA ASP A 26 3.20 2.10 8.15
C ASP A 26 4.67 1.69 8.42
N HIS A 27 5.58 2.65 8.51
CA HIS A 27 7.03 2.40 8.60
C HIS A 27 7.47 1.77 9.92
N GLY A 28 6.70 1.90 11.01
CA GLY A 28 7.11 1.45 12.35
C GLY A 28 7.46 -0.04 12.42
N ILE A 29 6.68 -0.90 11.77
CA ILE A 29 6.98 -2.34 11.69
C ILE A 29 8.24 -2.60 10.85
N ASN A 30 8.38 -1.89 9.74
CA ASN A 30 9.41 -2.17 8.74
C ASN A 30 10.78 -1.58 9.10
N ARG A 31 10.83 -0.49 9.86
CA ARG A 31 12.04 0.31 10.09
C ARG A 31 12.26 0.75 11.54
N GLY A 32 11.31 0.44 12.44
CA GLY A 32 11.32 0.94 13.82
C GLY A 32 10.78 2.38 13.92
N VAL A 33 11.01 2.99 15.08
CA VAL A 33 10.60 4.38 15.34
C VAL A 33 11.56 5.31 14.61
N LEU A 34 11.04 6.02 13.61
CA LEU A 34 11.83 6.95 12.79
C LEU A 34 11.69 8.38 13.32
N PRO A 35 12.78 9.20 13.23
CA PRO A 35 12.72 10.62 13.52
C PRO A 35 11.61 11.32 12.71
N GLY A 36 10.81 12.13 13.39
CA GLY A 36 9.72 12.90 12.79
C GLY A 36 8.37 12.19 12.73
N ILE A 37 8.29 10.90 13.06
CA ILE A 37 7.04 10.14 13.19
C ILE A 37 6.93 9.41 14.56
N GLU A 38 7.67 9.86 15.55
CA GLU A 38 7.59 9.33 16.93
C GLU A 38 6.18 9.55 17.50
N ASP A 39 5.62 10.74 17.26
CA ASP A 39 4.21 11.06 17.55
C ASP A 39 3.40 11.00 16.25
N ILE A 40 2.93 9.78 15.92
CA ILE A 40 2.10 9.56 14.74
C ILE A 40 0.79 10.36 14.81
N GLY A 41 0.22 10.56 16.00
CA GLY A 41 -1.04 11.29 16.15
C GLY A 41 -0.90 12.76 15.73
N ALA A 42 0.12 13.45 16.20
CA ALA A 42 0.39 14.83 15.80
C ALA A 42 0.71 14.96 14.31
N LYS A 43 1.50 14.02 13.76
CA LYS A 43 1.83 14.02 12.33
C LYS A 43 0.63 13.70 11.45
N LEU A 44 -0.22 12.77 11.86
CA LEU A 44 -1.46 12.45 11.17
C LEU A 44 -2.37 13.68 11.08
N ALA A 45 -2.56 14.41 12.18
CA ALA A 45 -3.33 15.65 12.20
C ALA A 45 -2.76 16.71 11.23
N THR A 46 -1.44 16.86 11.22
CA THR A 46 -0.75 17.80 10.30
C THR A 46 -1.03 17.45 8.84
N VAL A 47 -0.88 16.18 8.49
CA VAL A 47 -1.05 15.67 7.11
C VAL A 47 -2.51 15.78 6.65
N VAL A 48 -3.45 15.44 7.52
CA VAL A 48 -4.89 15.57 7.21
C VAL A 48 -5.26 17.04 6.98
N ASN A 49 -4.75 17.96 7.81
CA ASN A 49 -4.98 19.40 7.65
C ASN A 49 -4.33 19.95 6.35
N ALA A 50 -3.29 19.32 5.85
CA ALA A 50 -2.67 19.66 4.56
C ALA A 50 -3.50 19.20 3.35
N GLY A 51 -4.55 18.39 3.55
CA GLY A 51 -5.51 18.04 2.50
C GLY A 51 -5.08 16.88 1.60
N VAL A 52 -4.36 15.89 2.15
CA VAL A 52 -4.06 14.66 1.41
C VAL A 52 -5.34 13.83 1.19
N GLU A 53 -5.39 13.07 0.10
CA GLU A 53 -6.55 12.23 -0.20
C GLU A 53 -6.61 10.99 0.68
N ALA A 54 -5.45 10.40 1.02
CA ALA A 54 -5.42 9.18 1.82
C ALA A 54 -4.19 9.08 2.73
N VAL A 55 -4.32 8.28 3.79
CA VAL A 55 -3.22 7.88 4.66
C VAL A 55 -3.14 6.36 4.76
N THR A 56 -1.92 5.81 4.81
CA THR A 56 -1.71 4.38 5.06
C THR A 56 -1.29 4.16 6.51
N LEU A 57 -2.05 3.33 7.22
CA LEU A 57 -1.83 2.99 8.63
C LEU A 57 -1.91 1.48 8.87
N ASN A 58 -1.10 0.99 9.79
CA ASN A 58 -1.28 -0.36 10.35
C ASN A 58 -2.51 -0.39 11.25
N LYS A 59 -3.20 -1.55 11.34
CA LYS A 59 -4.48 -1.71 12.04
C LYS A 59 -4.52 -1.18 13.47
N GLY A 60 -3.47 -1.43 14.25
CA GLY A 60 -3.40 -0.98 15.65
C GLY A 60 -3.29 0.54 15.80
N ILE A 61 -2.59 1.21 14.89
CA ILE A 61 -2.49 2.67 14.83
C ILE A 61 -3.80 3.25 14.30
N ALA A 62 -4.35 2.67 13.23
CA ALA A 62 -5.60 3.11 12.64
C ALA A 62 -6.75 3.10 13.66
N SER A 63 -6.94 2.00 14.40
CA SER A 63 -8.01 1.89 15.39
C SER A 63 -7.94 2.92 16.51
N LYS A 64 -6.73 3.38 16.87
CA LYS A 64 -6.53 4.30 18.00
C LYS A 64 -6.47 5.77 17.59
N LEU A 65 -5.84 6.07 16.45
CA LEU A 65 -5.50 7.44 16.09
C LEU A 65 -6.31 7.99 14.89
N PHE A 66 -6.94 7.13 14.10
CA PHE A 66 -7.71 7.58 12.92
C PHE A 66 -9.12 8.13 13.24
N PRO A 67 -9.85 7.72 14.31
CA PRO A 67 -11.24 8.15 14.52
C PRO A 67 -11.52 9.66 14.40
N PRO A 68 -10.67 10.58 14.91
CA PRO A 68 -10.89 12.03 14.77
C PRO A 68 -10.81 12.54 13.31
N HIS A 69 -10.29 11.74 12.40
CA HIS A 69 -10.04 12.06 11.01
C HIS A 69 -11.01 11.38 10.04
N ALA A 70 -11.89 10.51 10.55
CA ALA A 70 -12.90 9.81 9.76
C ALA A 70 -13.79 10.82 9.00
N GLY A 71 -13.99 10.55 7.70
CA GLY A 71 -14.72 11.43 6.80
C GLY A 71 -13.95 12.65 6.27
N LYS A 72 -12.71 12.91 6.74
CA LYS A 72 -11.85 14.00 6.28
C LYS A 72 -10.77 13.53 5.31
N VAL A 73 -10.36 12.30 5.43
CA VAL A 73 -9.30 11.65 4.66
C VAL A 73 -9.62 10.17 4.52
N SER A 74 -9.22 9.53 3.42
CA SER A 74 -9.41 8.10 3.23
C SER A 74 -8.37 7.28 3.99
N LEU A 75 -8.80 6.12 4.50
CA LEU A 75 -7.94 5.18 5.21
C LEU A 75 -7.55 4.00 4.30
N ILE A 76 -6.26 3.81 4.09
CA ILE A 76 -5.69 2.59 3.51
C ILE A 76 -5.12 1.76 4.66
N MET A 77 -5.73 0.62 4.98
CA MET A 77 -5.21 -0.27 6.02
C MET A 77 -4.07 -1.12 5.47
N LYS A 78 -2.88 -1.02 6.06
CA LYS A 78 -1.75 -1.89 5.73
C LYS A 78 -1.94 -3.26 6.39
N ALA A 79 -1.95 -4.33 5.58
CA ALA A 79 -2.22 -5.71 6.01
C ALA A 79 -0.98 -6.61 5.99
N SER A 80 0.17 -6.09 5.60
CA SER A 80 1.43 -6.82 5.55
C SER A 80 2.61 -5.94 5.91
N GLY A 81 3.75 -6.52 6.18
CA GLY A 81 4.97 -5.79 6.45
C GLY A 81 6.17 -6.72 6.60
N PHE A 82 7.34 -6.13 6.59
CA PHE A 82 8.61 -6.81 6.90
C PHE A 82 9.20 -6.23 8.19
N SER A 83 10.27 -6.80 8.69
CA SER A 83 10.97 -6.26 9.87
C SER A 83 12.34 -5.69 9.47
N PRO A 84 12.98 -4.87 10.33
CA PRO A 84 14.35 -4.41 10.10
C PRO A 84 15.37 -5.56 9.94
N PHE A 85 15.03 -6.74 10.47
CA PHE A 85 15.86 -7.94 10.44
C PHE A 85 15.58 -8.87 9.26
N HIS A 86 14.40 -8.74 8.62
CA HIS A 86 13.93 -9.56 7.49
C HIS A 86 13.39 -8.64 6.38
N LYS A 87 14.27 -7.84 5.78
CA LYS A 87 13.91 -6.70 4.92
C LYS A 87 13.29 -7.09 3.58
N SER A 88 13.47 -8.32 3.15
CA SER A 88 13.03 -8.79 1.83
C SER A 88 11.82 -9.71 1.86
N TYR A 89 11.22 -9.95 3.03
CA TYR A 89 10.04 -10.79 3.17
C TYR A 89 8.87 -10.03 3.83
N ASP A 90 7.91 -9.63 3.00
CA ASP A 90 6.69 -8.96 3.43
C ASP A 90 5.64 -10.02 3.80
N VAL A 91 5.25 -10.10 5.07
CA VAL A 91 4.34 -11.12 5.60
C VAL A 91 2.97 -10.54 5.91
N LEU A 92 1.91 -11.28 5.59
CA LEU A 92 0.54 -10.91 5.95
C LEU A 92 0.31 -11.05 7.46
N PHE A 93 -0.31 -10.05 8.06
CA PHE A 93 -0.73 -10.03 9.48
C PHE A 93 -2.17 -9.50 9.67
N ALA A 94 -2.88 -9.23 8.59
CA ALA A 94 -4.28 -8.85 8.56
C ALA A 94 -4.93 -9.31 7.25
N ASP A 95 -6.26 -9.25 7.19
CA ASP A 95 -7.08 -9.65 6.06
C ASP A 95 -8.09 -8.57 5.65
N VAL A 96 -8.88 -8.85 4.63
CA VAL A 96 -9.86 -7.91 4.09
C VAL A 96 -11.04 -7.72 5.04
N GLU A 97 -11.43 -8.75 5.79
CA GLU A 97 -12.51 -8.66 6.77
C GLU A 97 -12.14 -7.67 7.89
N GLU A 98 -10.89 -7.71 8.39
CA GLU A 98 -10.40 -6.72 9.35
C GLU A 98 -10.45 -5.30 8.77
N ALA A 99 -10.06 -5.11 7.49
CA ALA A 99 -10.12 -3.81 6.84
C ALA A 99 -11.55 -3.29 6.71
N VAL A 100 -12.51 -4.15 6.39
CA VAL A 100 -13.94 -3.82 6.33
C VAL A 100 -14.45 -3.42 7.71
N ARG A 101 -14.16 -4.20 8.74
CA ARG A 101 -14.58 -3.90 10.13
C ARG A 101 -13.97 -2.60 10.66
N LEU A 102 -12.76 -2.27 10.23
CA LEU A 102 -12.08 -1.02 10.58
C LEU A 102 -12.66 0.21 9.84
N GLY A 103 -13.49 -0.01 8.82
CA GLY A 103 -14.04 1.06 7.99
C GLY A 103 -13.05 1.62 6.97
N ALA A 104 -12.02 0.86 6.59
CA ALA A 104 -11.04 1.29 5.62
C ALA A 104 -11.63 1.45 4.21
N ASP A 105 -11.11 2.43 3.45
CA ASP A 105 -11.45 2.67 2.05
C ASP A 105 -10.64 1.79 1.10
N ALA A 106 -9.48 1.29 1.54
CA ALA A 106 -8.67 0.30 0.83
C ALA A 106 -7.85 -0.55 1.79
N ILE A 107 -7.44 -1.72 1.30
CA ILE A 107 -6.43 -2.56 1.95
C ILE A 107 -5.13 -2.49 1.15
N SER A 108 -3.96 -2.55 1.81
CA SER A 108 -2.69 -2.60 1.12
C SER A 108 -1.80 -3.74 1.60
N VAL A 109 -1.11 -4.38 0.66
CA VAL A 109 -0.14 -5.47 0.92
C VAL A 109 1.17 -5.20 0.19
N GLY A 110 2.26 -5.79 0.67
CA GLY A 110 3.58 -5.69 0.06
C GLY A 110 4.00 -6.97 -0.65
N VAL A 111 4.78 -6.82 -1.71
CA VAL A 111 5.48 -7.90 -2.39
C VAL A 111 6.88 -7.41 -2.75
N ILE A 112 7.89 -8.17 -2.38
CA ILE A 112 9.28 -7.91 -2.75
C ILE A 112 9.63 -8.83 -3.91
N ILE A 113 9.84 -8.22 -5.07
CA ILE A 113 10.26 -8.92 -6.30
C ILE A 113 11.75 -9.22 -6.23
N GLY A 114 12.13 -10.40 -6.72
CA GLY A 114 13.52 -10.85 -6.72
C GLY A 114 14.01 -11.37 -5.36
N ASP A 115 13.10 -11.79 -4.49
CA ASP A 115 13.40 -12.50 -3.25
C ASP A 115 13.12 -14.00 -3.42
N GLU A 116 13.87 -14.86 -2.74
CA GLU A 116 13.67 -16.32 -2.77
C GLU A 116 12.26 -16.71 -2.31
N ARG A 117 11.66 -15.92 -1.42
CA ARG A 117 10.31 -16.12 -0.89
C ARG A 117 9.23 -15.35 -1.66
N GLN A 118 9.55 -14.77 -2.82
CA GLN A 118 8.56 -14.12 -3.68
C GLN A 118 7.33 -14.98 -3.99
N PRO A 119 7.46 -16.31 -4.24
CA PRO A 119 6.28 -17.16 -4.49
C PRO A 119 5.27 -17.16 -3.35
N GLU A 120 5.72 -17.11 -2.10
CA GLU A 120 4.84 -17.04 -0.92
C GLU A 120 4.11 -15.69 -0.84
N MET A 121 4.82 -14.59 -1.13
CA MET A 121 4.22 -13.25 -1.16
C MET A 121 3.21 -13.11 -2.29
N LEU A 122 3.47 -13.68 -3.47
CA LEU A 122 2.51 -13.71 -4.59
C LEU A 122 1.27 -14.54 -4.23
N LYS A 123 1.42 -15.68 -3.55
CA LYS A 123 0.30 -16.45 -3.04
C LYS A 123 -0.56 -15.62 -2.09
N GLY A 124 0.08 -14.91 -1.16
CA GLY A 124 -0.61 -14.01 -0.22
C GLY A 124 -1.37 -12.88 -0.94
N LEU A 125 -0.75 -12.23 -1.91
CA LEU A 125 -1.39 -11.19 -2.73
C LEU A 125 -2.60 -11.74 -3.48
N GLY A 126 -2.49 -12.94 -4.09
CA GLY A 126 -3.60 -13.59 -4.78
C GLY A 126 -4.79 -13.92 -3.86
N MET A 127 -4.53 -14.36 -2.63
CA MET A 127 -5.57 -14.61 -1.62
C MET A 127 -6.29 -13.32 -1.23
N ILE A 128 -5.54 -12.27 -0.89
CA ILE A 128 -6.11 -10.95 -0.56
C ILE A 128 -6.87 -10.36 -1.75
N SER A 129 -6.37 -10.49 -2.99
CA SER A 129 -7.06 -10.02 -4.19
C SER A 129 -8.44 -10.68 -4.35
N LYS A 130 -8.53 -12.00 -4.19
CA LYS A 130 -9.79 -12.73 -4.23
C LYS A 130 -10.79 -12.23 -3.18
N GLU A 131 -10.33 -12.07 -1.95
CA GLU A 131 -11.15 -11.57 -0.84
C GLU A 131 -11.60 -10.12 -1.06
N ALA A 132 -10.67 -9.24 -1.48
CA ALA A 132 -10.95 -7.84 -1.77
C ALA A 132 -12.00 -7.67 -2.88
N GLN A 133 -11.93 -8.51 -3.91
CA GLN A 133 -12.95 -8.53 -4.96
C GLN A 133 -14.32 -8.93 -4.42
N SER A 134 -14.40 -9.96 -3.59
CA SER A 134 -15.66 -10.44 -3.02
C SER A 134 -16.33 -9.43 -2.10
N MET A 135 -15.54 -8.66 -1.33
CA MET A 135 -16.03 -7.67 -0.37
C MET A 135 -16.12 -6.23 -0.95
N GLY A 136 -15.80 -6.05 -2.23
CA GLY A 136 -15.79 -4.73 -2.85
C GLY A 136 -14.78 -3.78 -2.21
N MET A 137 -13.64 -4.30 -1.76
CA MET A 137 -12.54 -3.55 -1.19
C MET A 137 -11.50 -3.22 -2.27
N PRO A 138 -11.09 -1.96 -2.46
CA PRO A 138 -9.94 -1.62 -3.28
C PRO A 138 -8.65 -2.21 -2.72
N LEU A 139 -7.84 -2.78 -3.60
CA LEU A 139 -6.55 -3.38 -3.25
C LEU A 139 -5.40 -2.52 -3.77
N VAL A 140 -4.56 -2.05 -2.87
CA VAL A 140 -3.29 -1.37 -3.16
C VAL A 140 -2.15 -2.38 -2.95
N ALA A 141 -1.29 -2.57 -3.93
CA ALA A 141 -0.10 -3.41 -3.74
C ALA A 141 1.18 -2.57 -3.78
N HIS A 142 1.97 -2.67 -2.72
CA HIS A 142 3.32 -2.10 -2.65
C HIS A 142 4.30 -3.12 -3.22
N ILE A 143 4.65 -3.02 -4.49
CA ILE A 143 5.49 -3.99 -5.19
C ILE A 143 6.82 -3.36 -5.54
N TYR A 144 7.90 -3.89 -4.98
CA TYR A 144 9.24 -3.32 -5.15
C TYR A 144 10.26 -4.37 -5.59
N PRO A 145 11.14 -4.06 -6.56
CA PRO A 145 12.22 -4.94 -6.99
C PRO A 145 13.42 -4.83 -6.01
N ALA A 146 13.19 -5.20 -4.76
CA ALA A 146 14.13 -5.00 -3.64
C ALA A 146 14.73 -6.30 -3.10
N GLY A 147 14.43 -7.44 -3.71
CA GLY A 147 14.94 -8.74 -3.30
C GLY A 147 16.43 -8.93 -3.60
N ASN A 148 17.02 -9.92 -2.95
CA ASN A 148 18.46 -10.19 -3.03
C ASN A 148 18.91 -10.76 -4.39
N LEU A 149 17.98 -11.25 -5.20
CA LEU A 149 18.23 -11.75 -6.56
C LEU A 149 18.35 -10.64 -7.60
N ILE A 150 18.04 -9.38 -7.22
CA ILE A 150 18.16 -8.20 -8.09
C ILE A 150 19.31 -7.33 -7.59
N PRO A 151 20.33 -7.06 -8.43
CA PRO A 151 21.42 -6.14 -8.09
C PRO A 151 20.88 -4.75 -7.71
N GLU A 152 21.45 -4.10 -6.73
CA GLU A 152 21.00 -2.78 -6.28
C GLU A 152 20.98 -1.73 -7.38
N SER A 153 21.94 -1.80 -8.31
CA SER A 153 22.05 -0.90 -9.47
C SER A 153 20.89 -1.04 -10.47
N GLU A 154 20.18 -2.17 -10.45
CA GLU A 154 19.11 -2.48 -11.39
C GLU A 154 17.71 -2.29 -10.81
N ARG A 155 17.61 -2.06 -9.50
CA ARG A 155 16.32 -1.96 -8.80
C ARG A 155 15.42 -0.82 -9.30
N TYR A 156 15.98 0.21 -9.92
CA TYR A 156 15.22 1.33 -10.50
C TYR A 156 15.08 1.26 -12.02
N SER A 157 15.52 0.14 -12.65
CA SER A 157 15.39 -0.04 -14.08
C SER A 157 13.92 -0.10 -14.52
N ALA A 158 13.64 0.38 -15.74
CA ALA A 158 12.30 0.31 -16.32
C ALA A 158 11.81 -1.14 -16.44
N GLU A 159 12.72 -2.09 -16.71
CA GLU A 159 12.42 -3.52 -16.79
C GLU A 159 11.84 -4.07 -15.50
N HIS A 160 12.54 -3.88 -14.36
CA HIS A 160 12.09 -4.39 -13.08
C HIS A 160 10.85 -3.66 -12.56
N ILE A 161 10.73 -2.35 -12.82
CA ILE A 161 9.54 -1.58 -12.43
C ILE A 161 8.32 -2.00 -13.24
N SER A 162 8.45 -2.21 -14.56
CA SER A 162 7.34 -2.70 -15.38
C SER A 162 6.93 -4.12 -15.01
N TYR A 163 7.88 -4.98 -14.63
CA TYR A 163 7.54 -6.29 -14.07
C TYR A 163 6.73 -6.17 -12.78
N CYS A 164 7.10 -5.27 -11.86
CA CYS A 164 6.31 -5.00 -10.65
C CYS A 164 4.88 -4.58 -10.99
N ALA A 165 4.71 -3.65 -11.93
CA ALA A 165 3.40 -3.19 -12.37
C ALA A 165 2.59 -4.33 -13.01
N ARG A 166 3.23 -5.16 -13.85
CA ARG A 166 2.61 -6.30 -14.51
C ARG A 166 2.14 -7.36 -13.51
N VAL A 167 2.94 -7.69 -12.51
CA VAL A 167 2.55 -8.61 -11.42
C VAL A 167 1.26 -8.12 -10.74
N GLY A 168 1.19 -6.83 -10.41
CA GLY A 168 -0.02 -6.25 -9.81
C GLY A 168 -1.24 -6.39 -10.73
N ALA A 169 -1.09 -6.06 -12.02
CA ALA A 169 -2.17 -6.16 -13.01
C ALA A 169 -2.68 -7.61 -13.17
N GLU A 170 -1.78 -8.57 -13.30
CA GLU A 170 -2.13 -10.00 -13.45
C GLU A 170 -2.84 -10.58 -12.22
N LEU A 171 -2.54 -10.07 -11.03
CA LEU A 171 -3.18 -10.50 -9.78
C LEU A 171 -4.40 -9.66 -9.38
N GLY A 172 -4.88 -8.78 -10.26
CA GLY A 172 -6.12 -8.02 -10.06
C GLY A 172 -6.03 -6.92 -9.02
N VAL A 173 -4.85 -6.31 -8.87
CA VAL A 173 -4.61 -5.15 -8.02
C VAL A 173 -5.22 -3.90 -8.65
N ASP A 174 -5.88 -3.06 -7.85
CA ASP A 174 -6.49 -1.83 -8.35
C ASP A 174 -5.46 -0.67 -8.45
N ILE A 175 -4.51 -0.62 -7.53
CA ILE A 175 -3.47 0.43 -7.48
C ILE A 175 -2.12 -0.21 -7.15
N VAL A 176 -1.14 -0.03 -8.03
CA VAL A 176 0.24 -0.46 -7.75
C VAL A 176 1.06 0.74 -7.27
N LYS A 177 1.69 0.59 -6.11
CA LYS A 177 2.73 1.51 -5.62
C LYS A 177 4.08 0.86 -5.84
N THR A 178 4.92 1.51 -6.64
CA THR A 178 6.29 1.06 -6.91
C THR A 178 7.25 2.24 -6.95
N TRP A 179 8.53 1.99 -7.23
CA TRP A 179 9.51 3.07 -7.38
C TRP A 179 9.39 3.76 -8.73
N TYR A 180 9.83 5.01 -8.76
CA TYR A 180 9.88 5.82 -9.97
C TYR A 180 11.20 5.59 -10.70
N THR A 181 11.15 5.43 -12.01
CA THR A 181 12.31 5.12 -12.87
C THR A 181 13.22 6.31 -13.18
N GLY A 182 12.90 7.49 -12.64
CA GLY A 182 13.70 8.72 -12.79
C GLY A 182 13.24 9.66 -13.90
N SER A 183 12.47 9.20 -14.89
CA SER A 183 11.86 10.08 -15.89
C SER A 183 10.43 9.66 -16.26
N PRO A 184 9.55 10.60 -16.68
CA PRO A 184 8.20 10.26 -17.14
C PRO A 184 8.21 9.30 -18.34
N GLU A 185 9.14 9.47 -19.26
CA GLU A 185 9.26 8.67 -20.48
C GLU A 185 9.64 7.22 -20.19
N SER A 186 10.54 6.99 -19.21
CA SER A 186 10.93 5.64 -18.81
C SER A 186 9.86 4.96 -17.94
N PHE A 187 9.07 5.74 -17.21
CA PHE A 187 7.99 5.21 -16.37
C PHE A 187 6.73 4.87 -17.18
N ALA A 188 6.48 5.54 -18.30
CA ALA A 188 5.32 5.33 -19.17
C ALA A 188 5.48 4.13 -20.13
N LYS A 189 6.67 3.57 -20.28
CA LYS A 189 6.97 2.38 -21.08
C LYS A 189 6.62 1.09 -20.38
#